data_1c18722dce3afcd56d103739798155f8
#
_entry.id   1c18722dce3afcd56d103739798155f8
#
_cell.length_a   1.000
_cell.length_b   1.000
_cell.length_c   1.000
_cell.angle_alpha   90.00
_cell.angle_beta   90.00
_cell.angle_gamma   90.00
#
_symmetry.space_group_name_H-M   'P 1'
#
loop_
_entity.id
_entity.type
_entity.pdbx_description
1 polymer ?
#
loop_
_entity_poly.entity_id
_entity_poly.type
_entity_poly.pdbx_seq_one_letter_code
_entity_poly.pdbx_strand_id
1 'polypeptide(L)'
;MKQTVIIEHLEPKLWPWCVIEYESISKIIPKENLWFTNVNDKANKIKSLGKLSKESVIDMSLENVCILDPDAKTKLTPKEAKSFNYFIIGGILGDYPPKKRTKVELTSKMNGVARNLGKKQFSTDNAVYVLKRIIDGKNLKDIKFQNKLTIPINKVESIE
;
A
#
# COMPACT_ATOMS: atom_id res chain seq x y z
N MET A 1 1.28 -17.07 0.38
CA MET A 1 0.81 -15.92 -0.42
C MET A 1 1.52 -15.94 -1.75
N LYS A 2 0.77 -15.81 -2.84
CA LYS A 2 1.35 -15.86 -4.20
C LYS A 2 1.69 -14.49 -4.76
N GLN A 3 0.90 -13.49 -4.39
CA GLN A 3 1.04 -12.16 -4.95
C GLN A 3 2.16 -11.39 -4.26
N THR A 4 2.68 -10.41 -4.97
CA THR A 4 3.65 -9.46 -4.44
C THR A 4 2.97 -8.13 -4.18
N VAL A 5 3.21 -7.56 -3.01
CA VAL A 5 2.74 -6.23 -2.65
C VAL A 5 3.93 -5.28 -2.81
N ILE A 6 3.74 -4.24 -3.59
CA ILE A 6 4.77 -3.25 -3.88
C ILE A 6 4.37 -1.92 -3.28
N ILE A 7 5.22 -1.39 -2.43
CA ILE A 7 5.04 -0.05 -1.86
C ILE A 7 5.96 0.89 -2.65
N GLU A 8 5.37 1.72 -3.49
CA GLU A 8 6.11 2.74 -4.23
C GLU A 8 6.26 3.95 -3.32
N HIS A 9 7.48 4.24 -2.90
CA HIS A 9 7.74 5.34 -1.98
C HIS A 9 7.62 6.67 -2.74
N LEU A 10 6.70 7.52 -2.32
CA LEU A 10 6.38 8.77 -3.01
C LEU A 10 6.72 10.03 -2.20
N GLU A 11 7.31 9.85 -1.02
CA GLU A 11 7.79 10.99 -0.25
C GLU A 11 9.22 11.33 -0.65
N PRO A 12 9.65 12.59 -0.53
CA PRO A 12 11.01 12.97 -0.93
C PRO A 12 12.09 12.36 -0.04
N LYS A 13 11.74 11.95 1.17
CA LYS A 13 12.66 11.31 2.11
C LYS A 13 11.97 10.15 2.80
N LEU A 14 12.77 9.27 3.39
CA LEU A 14 12.24 8.20 4.23
C LEU A 14 12.05 8.77 5.65
N TRP A 15 10.91 9.44 5.84
CA TRP A 15 10.59 10.06 7.13
C TRP A 15 10.38 8.98 8.20
N PRO A 16 10.57 9.30 9.50
CA PRO A 16 10.31 8.32 10.57
C PRO A 16 8.92 7.70 10.50
N TRP A 17 7.90 8.46 10.12
CA TRP A 17 6.54 7.95 9.98
C TRP A 17 6.42 6.92 8.86
N CYS A 18 7.18 7.09 7.78
CA CYS A 18 7.23 6.10 6.70
C CYS A 18 7.78 4.79 7.22
N VAL A 19 8.87 4.86 7.99
CA VAL A 19 9.50 3.67 8.56
C VAL A 19 8.52 2.92 9.46
N ILE A 20 7.80 3.64 10.31
CA ILE A 20 6.82 3.03 11.21
C ILE A 20 5.73 2.31 10.42
N GLU A 21 5.19 2.95 9.39
CA GLU A 21 4.17 2.32 8.54
C GLU A 21 4.74 1.10 7.82
N TYR A 22 5.95 1.20 7.29
CA TYR A 22 6.57 0.09 6.55
C TYR A 22 6.89 -1.09 7.47
N GLU A 23 7.28 -0.81 8.71
CA GLU A 23 7.46 -1.87 9.71
C GLU A 23 6.14 -2.57 10.02
N SER A 24 5.05 -1.81 10.13
CA SER A 24 3.71 -2.38 10.34
C SER A 24 3.31 -3.27 9.16
N ILE A 25 3.60 -2.83 7.94
CA ILE A 25 3.31 -3.61 6.73
C ILE A 25 4.09 -4.92 6.74
N SER A 26 5.33 -4.92 7.18
CA SER A 26 6.15 -6.13 7.22
C SER A 26 5.61 -7.20 8.16
N LYS A 27 4.75 -6.82 9.10
CA LYS A 27 4.09 -7.77 9.99
C LYS A 27 2.85 -8.40 9.36
N ILE A 28 2.38 -7.85 8.25
CA ILE A 28 1.18 -8.31 7.54
C ILE A 28 1.57 -9.12 6.30
N ILE A 29 2.56 -8.65 5.55
CA ILE A 29 2.99 -9.27 4.29
C ILE A 29 4.35 -9.92 4.51
N PRO A 30 4.51 -11.21 4.13
CA PRO A 30 5.81 -11.88 4.24
C PRO A 30 6.90 -11.13 3.48
N LYS A 31 8.10 -11.17 4.00
CA LYS A 31 9.26 -10.46 3.43
C LYS A 31 9.48 -10.78 1.95
N GLU A 32 9.33 -12.03 1.56
CA GLU A 32 9.53 -12.48 0.19
C GLU A 32 8.44 -12.00 -0.77
N ASN A 33 7.32 -11.49 -0.24
CA ASN A 33 6.20 -10.96 -1.02
C ASN A 33 6.08 -9.45 -0.93
N LEU A 34 7.08 -8.78 -0.36
CA LEU A 34 7.01 -7.34 -0.09
C LEU A 34 8.20 -6.63 -0.73
N TRP A 35 7.88 -5.66 -1.60
CA TRP A 35 8.88 -4.82 -2.25
C TRP A 35 8.65 -3.37 -1.87
N PHE A 36 9.74 -2.64 -1.68
CA PHE A 36 9.72 -1.18 -1.54
C PHE A 36 10.49 -0.60 -2.72
N THR A 37 9.79 0.13 -3.57
CA THR A 37 10.37 0.69 -4.80
C THR A 37 10.53 2.21 -4.66
N ASN A 38 11.35 2.77 -5.53
CA ASN A 38 11.66 4.21 -5.53
C ASN A 38 12.27 4.64 -4.20
N VAL A 39 13.06 3.77 -3.60
CA VAL A 39 13.79 4.04 -2.36
C VAL A 39 15.28 3.95 -2.61
N ASN A 40 16.06 4.70 -1.82
CA ASN A 40 17.51 4.60 -1.88
C ASN A 40 17.92 3.20 -1.39
N ASP A 41 18.85 2.55 -2.11
CA ASP A 41 19.36 1.24 -1.72
C ASP A 41 20.10 1.26 -0.39
N LYS A 42 20.42 2.45 0.14
CA LYS A 42 21.01 2.64 1.45
C LYS A 42 19.98 2.88 2.55
N ALA A 43 18.71 2.59 2.28
CA ALA A 43 17.64 2.74 3.26
C ALA A 43 17.72 1.63 4.32
N ASN A 44 18.71 1.72 5.19
CA ASN A 44 19.04 0.65 6.14
C ASN A 44 17.92 0.32 7.11
N LYS A 45 17.05 1.30 7.40
CA LYS A 45 15.98 1.12 8.38
C LYS A 45 14.89 0.16 7.90
N ILE A 46 14.75 -0.03 6.59
CA ILE A 46 13.73 -0.91 6.03
C ILE A 46 14.32 -2.07 5.23
N LYS A 47 15.63 -2.17 5.18
CA LYS A 47 16.33 -3.19 4.39
C LYS A 47 15.93 -4.61 4.74
N SER A 48 15.67 -4.88 6.02
CA SER A 48 15.29 -6.20 6.49
C SER A 48 13.81 -6.53 6.28
N LEU A 49 13.00 -5.56 5.86
CA LEU A 49 11.55 -5.72 5.78
C LEU A 49 11.09 -6.33 4.46
N GLY A 50 11.84 -6.15 3.40
CA GLY A 50 11.48 -6.62 2.07
C GLY A 50 12.57 -6.29 1.06
N LYS A 51 12.24 -6.48 -0.22
CA LYS A 51 13.15 -6.16 -1.31
C LYS A 51 13.15 -4.65 -1.56
N LEU A 52 14.34 -4.04 -1.59
CA LEU A 52 14.46 -2.62 -1.91
C LEU A 52 14.86 -2.44 -3.36
N SER A 53 14.35 -1.41 -4.00
CA SER A 53 14.71 -1.02 -5.36
C SER A 53 14.78 0.50 -5.50
N LYS A 54 15.83 0.99 -6.13
CA LYS A 54 15.91 2.39 -6.52
C LYS A 54 14.97 2.70 -7.66
N GLU A 55 14.74 1.70 -8.52
CA GLU A 55 13.88 1.87 -9.67
C GLU A 55 12.44 2.07 -9.22
N SER A 56 11.76 3.04 -9.84
CA SER A 56 10.33 3.22 -9.64
C SER A 56 9.57 2.08 -10.29
N VAL A 57 8.45 1.69 -9.68
CA VAL A 57 7.56 0.68 -10.24
C VAL A 57 7.06 1.11 -11.63
N ILE A 58 6.99 2.41 -11.89
CA ILE A 58 6.57 2.96 -13.18
C ILE A 58 7.48 2.48 -14.32
N ASP A 59 8.75 2.28 -14.02
CA ASP A 59 9.76 1.90 -15.02
C ASP A 59 9.94 0.39 -15.13
N MET A 60 9.21 -0.38 -14.34
CA MET A 60 9.28 -1.85 -14.34
C MET A 60 8.27 -2.42 -15.32
N SER A 61 8.65 -3.53 -15.97
CA SER A 61 7.75 -4.26 -16.88
C SER A 61 7.08 -5.39 -16.09
N LEU A 62 5.95 -5.09 -15.48
CA LEU A 62 5.21 -6.04 -14.67
C LEU A 62 3.87 -6.37 -15.34
N GLU A 63 3.42 -7.62 -15.18
CA GLU A 63 2.16 -8.09 -15.74
C GLU A 63 1.13 -8.36 -14.66
N ASN A 64 -0.14 -8.19 -15.01
CA ASN A 64 -1.27 -8.43 -14.12
C ASN A 64 -1.18 -7.62 -12.84
N VAL A 65 -1.10 -6.30 -13.01
CA VAL A 65 -0.89 -5.34 -11.94
C VAL A 65 -2.22 -4.69 -11.54
N CYS A 66 -2.48 -4.65 -10.24
CA CYS A 66 -3.56 -3.87 -9.66
C CYS A 66 -2.96 -2.67 -8.92
N ILE A 67 -3.42 -1.48 -9.26
CA ILE A 67 -3.01 -0.25 -8.58
C ILE A 67 -4.12 0.13 -7.61
N LEU A 68 -3.80 0.20 -6.33
CA LEU A 68 -4.78 0.58 -5.32
C LEU A 68 -4.86 2.10 -5.26
N ASP A 69 -5.91 2.62 -5.86
CA ASP A 69 -6.13 4.05 -6.05
C ASP A 69 -7.46 4.44 -5.41
N PRO A 70 -7.46 5.31 -4.39
CA PRO A 70 -8.69 5.74 -3.74
C PRO A 70 -9.70 6.37 -4.70
N ASP A 71 -9.23 6.92 -5.82
CA ASP A 71 -10.09 7.57 -6.82
C ASP A 71 -10.57 6.61 -7.91
N ALA A 72 -10.19 5.34 -7.87
CA ALA A 72 -10.68 4.37 -8.83
C ALA A 72 -12.17 4.17 -8.66
N LYS A 73 -12.87 3.88 -9.76
CA LYS A 73 -14.33 3.76 -9.76
C LYS A 73 -14.81 2.40 -9.25
N THR A 74 -13.98 1.38 -9.33
CA THR A 74 -14.37 0.01 -9.03
C THR A 74 -13.64 -0.49 -7.77
N LYS A 75 -14.39 -1.16 -6.90
CA LYS A 75 -13.83 -1.78 -5.71
C LYS A 75 -13.12 -3.08 -6.04
N LEU A 76 -12.04 -3.36 -5.34
CA LEU A 76 -11.38 -4.66 -5.42
C LEU A 76 -12.24 -5.72 -4.72
N THR A 77 -12.45 -6.87 -5.38
CA THR A 77 -13.16 -8.00 -4.81
C THR A 77 -12.20 -9.16 -4.56
N PRO A 78 -12.51 -10.08 -3.63
CA PRO A 78 -11.67 -11.25 -3.39
C PRO A 78 -11.49 -12.12 -4.62
N LYS A 79 -12.53 -12.27 -5.42
CA LYS A 79 -12.47 -13.06 -6.66
C LYS A 79 -11.47 -12.47 -7.63
N GLU A 80 -11.54 -11.15 -7.84
CA GLU A 80 -10.67 -10.46 -8.76
C GLU A 80 -9.22 -10.43 -8.24
N ALA A 81 -9.06 -10.29 -6.94
CA ALA A 81 -7.74 -10.21 -6.33
C ALA A 81 -6.86 -11.42 -6.68
N LYS A 82 -7.47 -12.59 -6.89
CA LYS A 82 -6.73 -13.81 -7.24
C LYS A 82 -6.08 -13.75 -8.62
N SER A 83 -6.56 -12.87 -9.49
CA SER A 83 -6.06 -12.76 -10.86
C SER A 83 -4.84 -11.88 -11.00
N PHE A 84 -4.52 -11.08 -9.99
CA PHE A 84 -3.38 -10.17 -10.04
C PHE A 84 -2.11 -10.84 -9.51
N ASN A 85 -0.98 -10.48 -10.12
CA ASN A 85 0.34 -10.90 -9.65
C ASN A 85 0.93 -9.87 -8.70
N TYR A 86 0.60 -8.60 -8.91
CA TYR A 86 1.17 -7.49 -8.16
C TYR A 86 0.08 -6.54 -7.71
N PHE A 87 0.23 -6.04 -6.49
CA PHE A 87 -0.60 -4.95 -5.97
C PHE A 87 0.31 -3.79 -5.63
N ILE A 88 0.02 -2.61 -6.17
CA ILE A 88 0.84 -1.42 -5.96
C ILE A 88 0.09 -0.44 -5.07
N ILE A 89 0.77 -0.01 -4.02
CA ILE A 89 0.25 0.99 -3.08
C ILE A 89 1.27 2.11 -2.99
N GLY A 90 0.81 3.35 -3.12
CA GLY A 90 1.68 4.51 -2.93
C GLY A 90 2.04 4.68 -1.46
N GLY A 91 3.33 4.75 -1.17
CA GLY A 91 3.83 5.07 0.17
C GLY A 91 3.79 6.56 0.38
N ILE A 92 2.63 7.06 0.75
CA ILE A 92 2.33 8.49 0.88
C ILE A 92 1.86 8.77 2.29
N LEU A 93 2.47 9.75 2.95
CA LEU A 93 1.92 10.25 4.21
C LEU A 93 0.66 11.04 3.88
N GLY A 94 -0.39 10.86 4.68
CA GLY A 94 -1.67 11.45 4.39
C GLY A 94 -1.65 12.97 4.30
N ASP A 95 -2.31 13.50 3.29
CA ASP A 95 -2.53 14.94 3.13
C ASP A 95 -3.95 15.27 3.53
N TYR A 96 -4.13 16.43 4.10
CA TYR A 96 -5.47 16.95 4.39
C TYR A 96 -5.55 18.39 3.88
N PRO A 97 -6.43 18.65 2.92
CA PRO A 97 -7.33 17.69 2.24
C PRO A 97 -6.59 16.73 1.30
N PRO A 98 -7.20 15.60 0.93
CA PRO A 98 -6.56 14.64 0.04
C PRO A 98 -6.21 15.25 -1.31
N LYS A 99 -5.03 14.91 -1.85
CA LYS A 99 -4.53 15.50 -3.09
C LYS A 99 -4.51 14.56 -4.29
N LYS A 100 -5.15 13.40 -4.19
CA LYS A 100 -5.22 12.41 -5.27
C LYS A 100 -3.85 12.00 -5.82
N ARG A 101 -2.85 11.90 -4.95
CA ARG A 101 -1.47 11.63 -5.35
C ARG A 101 -1.31 10.30 -6.06
N THR A 102 -2.02 9.26 -5.63
CA THR A 102 -1.92 7.94 -6.26
C THR A 102 -2.36 8.03 -7.73
N LYS A 103 -3.46 8.70 -8.00
CA LYS A 103 -3.94 8.85 -9.37
C LYS A 103 -2.93 9.58 -10.24
N VAL A 104 -2.38 10.68 -9.75
CA VAL A 104 -1.45 11.52 -10.50
C VAL A 104 -0.09 10.85 -10.65
N GLU A 105 0.45 10.27 -9.59
CA GLU A 105 1.83 9.79 -9.57
C GLU A 105 1.98 8.33 -10.00
N LEU A 106 0.93 7.53 -9.94
CA LEU A 106 0.97 6.12 -10.30
C LEU A 106 -0.01 5.76 -11.41
N THR A 107 -1.30 5.86 -11.13
CA THR A 107 -2.34 5.34 -12.03
C THR A 107 -2.25 5.94 -13.42
N SER A 108 -2.00 7.24 -13.53
CA SER A 108 -1.91 7.92 -14.83
C SER A 108 -0.64 7.59 -15.59
N LYS A 109 0.35 6.98 -14.95
CA LYS A 109 1.67 6.73 -15.54
C LYS A 109 1.98 5.26 -15.79
N MET A 110 1.08 4.37 -15.42
CA MET A 110 1.30 2.93 -15.49
C MET A 110 0.19 2.22 -16.25
N ASN A 111 0.55 1.10 -16.86
CA ASN A 111 -0.42 0.15 -17.36
C ASN A 111 -0.79 -0.80 -16.24
N GLY A 112 -2.00 -0.68 -15.74
CA GLY A 112 -2.49 -1.52 -14.65
C GLY A 112 -3.96 -1.29 -14.47
N VAL A 113 -4.58 -2.12 -13.66
CA VAL A 113 -6.00 -2.03 -13.36
C VAL A 113 -6.14 -1.29 -12.03
N ALA A 114 -6.82 -0.15 -12.04
CA ALA A 114 -7.03 0.63 -10.82
C ALA A 114 -8.26 0.12 -10.08
N ARG A 115 -8.10 -0.09 -8.77
CA ARG A 115 -9.20 -0.50 -7.90
C ARG A 115 -9.11 0.26 -6.58
N ASN A 116 -10.28 0.52 -5.97
CA ASN A 116 -10.29 1.15 -4.66
C ASN A 116 -10.56 0.13 -3.55
N LEU A 117 -10.25 0.51 -2.33
CA LEU A 117 -10.49 -0.29 -1.13
C LEU A 117 -11.66 0.26 -0.31
N GLY A 118 -12.63 0.89 -0.98
CA GLY A 118 -13.76 1.51 -0.33
C GLY A 118 -13.59 3.02 -0.25
N LYS A 119 -14.53 3.69 0.40
CA LYS A 119 -14.57 5.14 0.44
C LYS A 119 -13.67 5.76 1.51
N LYS A 120 -13.20 4.97 2.46
CA LYS A 120 -12.31 5.48 3.51
C LYS A 120 -10.94 5.78 2.96
N GLN A 121 -10.34 6.84 3.47
CA GLN A 121 -8.94 7.14 3.21
C GLN A 121 -8.10 6.42 4.25
N PHE A 122 -7.18 5.59 3.79
CA PHE A 122 -6.32 4.81 4.67
C PHE A 122 -4.90 5.34 4.66
N SER A 123 -4.22 5.20 5.80
CA SER A 123 -2.76 5.24 5.81
C SER A 123 -2.25 4.03 5.01
N THR A 124 -0.98 4.08 4.61
CA THR A 124 -0.41 3.01 3.78
C THR A 124 -0.52 1.65 4.45
N ASP A 125 -0.20 1.56 5.74
CA ASP A 125 -0.25 0.30 6.48
C ASP A 125 -1.68 -0.22 6.63
N ASN A 126 -2.66 0.66 6.86
CA ASN A 126 -4.05 0.25 6.94
C ASN A 126 -4.58 -0.21 5.58
N ALA A 127 -4.14 0.42 4.50
CA ALA A 127 -4.49 -0.03 3.15
C ALA A 127 -3.98 -1.44 2.89
N VAL A 128 -2.75 -1.74 3.33
CA VAL A 128 -2.19 -3.09 3.20
C VAL A 128 -2.98 -4.09 4.04
N TYR A 129 -3.37 -3.71 5.26
CA TYR A 129 -4.21 -4.58 6.09
C TYR A 129 -5.51 -4.96 5.37
N VAL A 130 -6.20 -3.96 4.83
CA VAL A 130 -7.46 -4.19 4.10
C VAL A 130 -7.22 -5.07 2.87
N LEU A 131 -6.17 -4.78 2.12
CA LEU A 131 -5.79 -5.56 0.94
C LEU A 131 -5.56 -7.03 1.31
N LYS A 132 -4.82 -7.29 2.37
CA LYS A 132 -4.51 -8.66 2.80
C LYS A 132 -5.79 -9.41 3.16
N ARG A 133 -6.73 -8.75 3.83
CA ARG A 133 -8.02 -9.37 4.16
C ARG A 133 -8.80 -9.74 2.90
N ILE A 134 -8.77 -8.88 1.89
CA ILE A 134 -9.43 -9.16 0.61
C ILE A 134 -8.75 -10.32 -0.10
N ILE A 135 -7.41 -10.34 -0.13
CA ILE A 135 -6.66 -11.44 -0.72
C ILE A 135 -7.01 -12.76 -0.03
N ASP A 136 -7.23 -12.73 1.28
CA ASP A 136 -7.58 -13.91 2.06
C ASP A 136 -9.06 -14.30 1.93
N GLY A 137 -9.84 -13.61 1.12
CA GLY A 137 -11.19 -13.99 0.77
C GLY A 137 -12.30 -13.20 1.42
N LYS A 138 -12.01 -12.16 2.19
CA LYS A 138 -13.04 -11.35 2.81
C LYS A 138 -13.51 -10.24 1.87
N ASN A 139 -14.83 -10.07 1.78
CA ASN A 139 -15.39 -8.93 1.06
C ASN A 139 -15.17 -7.65 1.86
N LEU A 140 -15.01 -6.55 1.14
CA LEU A 140 -14.74 -5.26 1.76
C LEU A 140 -15.78 -4.91 2.84
N LYS A 141 -17.06 -5.19 2.56
CA LYS A 141 -18.15 -4.90 3.49
C LYS A 141 -18.06 -5.65 4.81
N ASP A 142 -17.35 -6.80 4.81
CA ASP A 142 -17.23 -7.68 5.98
C ASP A 142 -15.97 -7.42 6.80
N ILE A 143 -15.12 -6.50 6.33
CA ILE A 143 -13.91 -6.15 7.04
C ILE A 143 -14.26 -5.17 8.15
N LYS A 144 -13.96 -5.56 9.39
CA LYS A 144 -14.22 -4.71 10.53
C LYS A 144 -13.08 -3.76 10.77
N PHE A 145 -13.41 -2.49 10.82
CA PHE A 145 -12.45 -1.45 11.17
C PHE A 145 -12.62 -1.14 12.64
N GLN A 146 -11.56 -1.29 13.39
CA GLN A 146 -11.57 -0.91 14.78
C GLN A 146 -11.01 0.51 14.88
N ASN A 147 -11.73 1.37 15.58
CA ASN A 147 -11.27 2.76 15.74
C ASN A 147 -9.89 2.83 16.37
N LYS A 148 -9.56 1.89 17.22
CA LYS A 148 -8.26 1.79 17.85
C LYS A 148 -7.13 1.37 16.91
N LEU A 149 -7.46 0.94 15.73
CA LEU A 149 -6.43 0.71 14.71
C LEU A 149 -5.86 2.02 14.24
N THR A 150 -6.62 2.96 14.55
CA THR A 150 -6.16 4.29 14.25
C THR A 150 -5.36 4.81 15.45
N ILE A 151 -5.43 3.70 16.16
CA ILE A 151 -4.84 3.94 16.93
C ILE A 151 -4.22 3.98 17.37
N PRO A 152 -4.10 4.09 17.74
CA PRO A 152 -3.54 4.26 18.23
C PRO A 152 -3.10 4.67 18.42
N ILE A 153 -3.29 4.89 18.39
CA ILE A 153 -2.89 5.16 18.57
C ILE A 153 -2.89 5.51 18.85
N ASN A 154 -2.96 5.95 18.79
CA ASN A 154 -2.79 6.14 19.17
C ASN A 154 -2.55 6.38 19.40
N LYS A 155 -2.57 6.62 19.62
CA LYS A 155 -2.19 6.90 20.00
C LYS A 155 -1.90 7.25 20.08
N VAL A 156 -2.06 7.68 19.90
CA VAL A 156 -1.70 8.03 20.06
C VAL A 156 -1.79 8.37 19.96
N GLU A 157 -1.97 8.68 19.72
CA GLU A 157 -1.91 8.93 19.64
C GLU A 157 -2.17 9.04 19.57
N SER A 158 -2.21 9.29 19.55
CA SER A 158 -2.30 9.36 19.45
C SER A 158 -2.47 9.54 19.22
N ILE A 159 -2.59 9.93 19.08
CA ILE A 159 -2.64 10.14 18.87
C ILE A 159 -3.20 10.23 18.69
N GLU A 160 -3.43 10.68 18.44
CA GLU A 160 -3.68 10.74 18.28
C GLU A 160 -3.81 10.84 18.40
#